data_febe8bd9bb71f20a677a7b8a53bc5f9b
#
_entry.id   febe8bd9bb71f20a677a7b8a53bc5f9b
#
_cell.length_a   1.000
_cell.length_b   1.000
_cell.length_c   1.000
_cell.angle_alpha   90.00
_cell.angle_beta   90.00
_cell.angle_gamma   90.00
#
_symmetry.space_group_name_H-M   'P 1'
#
loop_
_entity.id
_entity.type
_entity.pdbx_description
1 polymer ?
#
loop_
_entity_poly.entity_id
_entity_poly.type
_entity_poly.pdbx_seq_one_letter_code
_entity_poly.pdbx_strand_id
1 'polypeptide(L)'
;MDIRKMEKAVVAALEDIKGKDIVVLKVAHLSSLFERIIIASADSTRQTKALADNVVQKLKAAGAHVLSVEGEQTGEWVLVDLGAIVVHVMQPTIRQYYNLEELWGQPEPKKPRARKKAAPSQAAAG
;
A
#
# COMPACT_ATOMS: atom_id res chain seq x y z
N MET A 1 -17.10 -4.21 0.64
CA MET A 1 -16.24 -5.10 -0.15
C MET A 1 -15.25 -5.77 0.79
N ASP A 2 -15.06 -7.06 0.59
CA ASP A 2 -14.10 -7.83 1.40
C ASP A 2 -12.68 -7.32 1.15
N ILE A 3 -11.88 -7.22 2.19
CA ILE A 3 -10.53 -6.68 2.08
C ILE A 3 -9.64 -7.50 1.14
N ARG A 4 -9.82 -8.80 1.09
CA ARG A 4 -9.05 -9.63 0.18
C ARG A 4 -9.38 -9.33 -1.28
N LYS A 5 -10.65 -9.13 -1.57
CA LYS A 5 -11.08 -8.76 -2.91
C LYS A 5 -10.59 -7.36 -3.26
N MET A 6 -10.63 -6.46 -2.30
CA MET A 6 -10.14 -5.10 -2.49
C MET A 6 -8.66 -5.11 -2.81
N GLU A 7 -7.88 -5.86 -2.05
CA GLU A 7 -6.45 -5.99 -2.29
C GLU A 7 -6.15 -6.53 -3.68
N LYS A 8 -6.84 -7.59 -4.08
CA LYS A 8 -6.65 -8.17 -5.41
C LYS A 8 -6.99 -7.18 -6.51
N ALA A 9 -8.07 -6.43 -6.31
CA ALA A 9 -8.49 -5.44 -7.30
C ALA A 9 -7.47 -4.32 -7.43
N VAL A 10 -6.90 -3.87 -6.31
CA VAL A 10 -5.86 -2.84 -6.31
C VAL A 10 -4.61 -3.33 -7.04
N VAL A 11 -4.13 -4.51 -6.68
CA VAL A 11 -2.93 -5.08 -7.30
C VAL A 11 -3.14 -5.25 -8.79
N ALA A 12 -4.29 -5.79 -9.19
CA ALA A 12 -4.60 -5.97 -10.60
C ALA A 12 -4.64 -4.63 -11.35
N ALA A 13 -5.23 -3.61 -10.73
CA ALA A 13 -5.30 -2.28 -11.34
C ALA A 13 -3.92 -1.67 -11.51
N LEU A 14 -3.02 -1.91 -10.57
CA LEU A 14 -1.64 -1.41 -10.66
C LEU A 14 -0.87 -2.18 -11.73
N GLU A 15 -1.08 -3.48 -11.82
CA GLU A 15 -0.42 -4.29 -12.85
C GLU A 15 -0.88 -3.92 -14.25
N ASP A 16 -2.14 -3.57 -14.40
CA ASP A 16 -2.69 -3.17 -15.71
C ASP A 16 -1.93 -2.00 -16.33
N ILE A 17 -1.48 -1.07 -15.52
CA ILE A 17 -0.77 0.13 -16.00
C ILE A 17 0.73 -0.02 -15.74
N LYS A 18 1.17 -1.25 -15.53
CA LYS A 18 2.59 -1.60 -15.40
C LYS A 18 3.26 -0.94 -14.20
N GLY A 19 2.54 -0.88 -13.08
CA GLY A 19 3.14 -0.44 -11.82
C GLY A 19 4.29 -1.37 -11.46
N LYS A 20 5.35 -0.81 -10.90
CA LYS A 20 6.56 -1.55 -10.56
C LYS A 20 6.69 -1.73 -9.06
N ASP A 21 7.37 -2.80 -8.68
CA ASP A 21 7.72 -3.08 -7.29
C ASP A 21 6.52 -2.97 -6.37
N ILE A 22 5.43 -3.64 -6.74
CA ILE A 22 4.19 -3.62 -5.98
C ILE A 22 4.38 -4.41 -4.70
N VAL A 23 4.13 -3.77 -3.57
CA VAL A 23 4.30 -4.38 -2.25
C VAL A 23 3.01 -4.20 -1.46
N VAL A 24 2.59 -5.27 -0.79
CA VAL A 24 1.43 -5.24 0.10
C VAL A 24 1.92 -5.41 1.52
N LEU A 25 1.63 -4.43 2.37
CA LEU A 25 2.03 -4.47 3.77
C LEU A 25 0.79 -4.62 4.64
N LYS A 26 0.80 -5.62 5.53
CA LYS A 26 -0.29 -5.84 6.46
C LYS A 26 0.04 -5.07 7.73
N VAL A 27 -0.73 -4.04 8.02
CA VAL A 27 -0.41 -3.09 9.08
C VAL A 27 -1.49 -2.98 10.16
N ALA A 28 -2.44 -3.89 10.18
CA ALA A 28 -3.51 -3.87 11.18
C ALA A 28 -2.95 -3.89 12.60
N HIS A 29 -1.80 -4.51 12.81
CA HIS A 29 -1.16 -4.56 14.12
C HIS A 29 -0.45 -3.26 14.50
N LEU A 30 -0.31 -2.34 13.55
CA LEU A 30 0.37 -1.06 13.76
C LEU A 30 -0.58 0.13 13.73
N SER A 31 -1.78 -0.05 13.18
CA SER A 31 -2.71 1.05 13.00
C SER A 31 -4.13 0.56 13.17
N SER A 32 -4.97 1.38 13.80
CA SER A 32 -6.40 1.11 13.90
C SER A 32 -7.18 1.81 12.78
N LEU A 33 -6.49 2.60 11.95
CA LEU A 33 -7.15 3.39 10.91
C LEU A 33 -7.30 2.64 9.60
N PHE A 34 -6.36 1.76 9.29
CA PHE A 34 -6.41 0.97 8.07
C PHE A 34 -5.68 -0.34 8.29
N GLU A 35 -5.95 -1.31 7.43
CA GLU A 35 -5.42 -2.66 7.62
C GLU A 35 -4.28 -2.99 6.68
N ARG A 36 -4.21 -2.33 5.53
CA ARG A 36 -3.15 -2.62 4.55
C ARG A 36 -2.67 -1.35 3.87
N ILE A 37 -1.40 -1.38 3.51
CA ILE A 37 -0.80 -0.35 2.67
C ILE A 37 -0.27 -1.07 1.45
N ILE A 38 -0.59 -0.53 0.27
CA ILE A 38 -0.08 -1.08 -0.98
C ILE A 38 0.75 0.02 -1.64
N ILE A 39 1.98 -0.32 -1.99
CA ILE A 39 2.91 0.65 -2.57
C ILE A 39 3.32 0.16 -3.95
N ALA A 40 3.33 1.06 -4.91
CA ALA A 40 3.82 0.77 -6.25
C ALA A 40 4.68 1.93 -6.73
N SER A 41 5.64 1.63 -7.59
CA SER A 41 6.50 2.65 -8.19
C SER A 41 6.04 2.95 -9.60
N ALA A 42 6.22 4.21 -9.99
CA ALA A 42 5.95 4.68 -11.34
C ALA A 42 7.17 5.48 -11.81
N ASP A 43 7.44 5.44 -13.12
CA ASP A 43 8.65 6.05 -13.68
C ASP A 43 8.47 7.52 -14.07
N SER A 44 7.23 8.02 -14.07
CA SER A 44 6.97 9.38 -14.52
C SER A 44 5.73 9.93 -13.82
N THR A 45 5.58 11.24 -13.88
CA THR A 45 4.39 11.91 -13.36
C THR A 45 3.14 11.37 -14.06
N ARG A 46 3.20 11.20 -15.37
CA ARG A 46 2.07 10.68 -16.13
C ARG A 46 1.67 9.28 -15.66
N GLN A 47 2.66 8.41 -15.49
CA GLN A 47 2.38 7.04 -15.06
C GLN A 47 1.85 7.00 -13.64
N THR A 48 2.40 7.84 -12.76
CA THR A 48 1.92 7.92 -11.37
C THR A 48 0.43 8.25 -11.35
N LYS A 49 0.03 9.25 -12.12
CA LYS A 49 -1.37 9.65 -12.17
C LYS A 49 -2.23 8.58 -12.82
N ALA A 50 -1.74 7.95 -13.88
CA ALA A 50 -2.48 6.89 -14.56
C ALA A 50 -2.72 5.69 -13.67
N LEU A 51 -1.72 5.32 -12.87
CA LEU A 51 -1.85 4.22 -11.92
C LEU A 51 -2.91 4.52 -10.86
N ALA A 52 -2.83 5.71 -10.28
CA ALA A 52 -3.80 6.10 -9.25
C ALA A 52 -5.22 6.16 -9.84
N ASP A 53 -5.36 6.72 -11.03
CA ASP A 53 -6.65 6.82 -11.70
C ASP A 53 -7.22 5.43 -11.99
N ASN A 54 -6.38 4.52 -12.44
CA ASN A 54 -6.84 3.16 -12.73
C ASN A 54 -7.32 2.44 -11.46
N VAL A 55 -6.63 2.65 -10.35
CA VAL A 55 -7.06 2.11 -9.07
C VAL A 55 -8.44 2.66 -8.71
N VAL A 56 -8.61 3.98 -8.81
CA VAL A 56 -9.89 4.61 -8.50
C VAL A 56 -11.02 4.03 -9.34
N GLN A 57 -10.81 3.98 -10.65
CA GLN A 57 -11.86 3.52 -11.56
C GLN A 57 -12.20 2.05 -11.35
N LYS A 58 -11.19 1.20 -11.22
CA LYS A 58 -11.42 -0.22 -11.05
C LYS A 58 -12.11 -0.53 -9.73
N LEU A 59 -11.69 0.15 -8.67
CA LEU A 59 -12.28 -0.08 -7.37
C LEU A 59 -13.71 0.43 -7.30
N LYS A 60 -14.00 1.57 -7.91
CA LYS A 60 -15.37 2.06 -7.99
C LYS A 60 -16.24 1.10 -8.78
N ALA A 61 -15.73 0.60 -9.91
CA ALA A 61 -16.48 -0.35 -10.73
C ALA A 61 -16.76 -1.65 -9.98
N ALA A 62 -15.88 -2.00 -9.05
CA ALA A 62 -16.05 -3.21 -8.24
C ALA A 62 -16.94 -2.97 -7.00
N GLY A 63 -17.42 -1.75 -6.81
CA GLY A 63 -18.30 -1.44 -5.70
C GLY A 63 -17.62 -0.89 -4.47
N ALA A 64 -16.32 -0.64 -4.53
CA ALA A 64 -15.60 -0.08 -3.39
C ALA A 64 -15.82 1.44 -3.32
N HIS A 65 -15.69 1.96 -2.11
CA HIS A 65 -15.84 3.39 -1.86
C HIS A 65 -14.47 4.03 -1.76
N VAL A 66 -14.21 5.02 -2.63
CA VAL A 66 -12.96 5.77 -2.61
C VAL A 66 -13.16 6.99 -1.74
N LEU A 67 -12.42 7.07 -0.64
CA LEU A 67 -12.57 8.17 0.31
C LEU A 67 -11.89 9.45 -0.16
N SER A 68 -10.67 9.33 -0.67
CA SER A 68 -9.95 10.50 -1.14
C SER A 68 -8.80 10.11 -2.05
N VAL A 69 -8.34 11.07 -2.83
CA VAL A 69 -7.14 10.95 -3.65
C VAL A 69 -6.34 12.20 -3.43
N GLU A 70 -5.07 12.07 -3.07
CA GLU A 70 -4.22 13.21 -2.76
C GLU A 70 -2.90 13.13 -3.50
N GLY A 71 -2.30 14.27 -3.80
CA GLY A 71 -1.00 14.33 -4.43
C GLY A 71 -1.03 14.36 -5.95
N GLU A 72 -2.22 14.40 -6.56
CA GLU A 72 -2.34 14.36 -8.02
C GLU A 72 -1.70 15.55 -8.71
N GLN A 73 -1.61 16.68 -8.03
CA GLN A 73 -1.11 17.91 -8.64
C GLN A 73 0.34 17.77 -9.06
N THR A 74 1.18 17.21 -8.19
CA THR A 74 2.59 17.05 -8.52
C THR A 74 2.87 15.73 -9.24
N GLY A 75 2.11 14.69 -8.90
CA GLY A 75 2.31 13.38 -9.51
C GLY A 75 3.58 12.68 -9.10
N GLU A 76 4.20 13.11 -8.02
CA GLU A 76 5.39 12.43 -7.50
C GLU A 76 5.01 11.35 -6.49
N TRP A 77 3.93 11.57 -5.78
CA TRP A 77 3.43 10.67 -4.76
C TRP A 77 1.92 10.87 -4.68
N VAL A 78 1.16 9.91 -5.19
CA VAL A 78 -0.29 9.99 -5.15
C VAL A 78 -0.79 8.92 -4.19
N LEU A 79 -1.68 9.35 -3.29
CA LEU A 79 -2.27 8.48 -2.30
C LEU A 79 -3.75 8.27 -2.64
N VAL A 80 -4.20 7.02 -2.67
CA VAL A 80 -5.60 6.68 -2.85
C VAL A 80 -6.08 6.02 -1.56
N ASP A 81 -7.00 6.68 -0.88
CA ASP A 81 -7.52 6.20 0.40
C ASP A 81 -8.82 5.43 0.16
N LEU A 82 -8.79 4.15 0.44
CA LEU A 82 -9.95 3.27 0.30
C LEU A 82 -10.51 2.85 1.67
N GLY A 83 -10.05 3.48 2.74
CA GLY A 83 -10.47 3.14 4.08
C GLY A 83 -9.63 2.03 4.67
N ALA A 84 -9.98 0.80 4.40
CA ALA A 84 -9.22 -0.34 4.92
C ALA A 84 -7.85 -0.48 4.25
N ILE A 85 -7.70 0.02 3.04
CA ILE A 85 -6.44 -0.03 2.29
C ILE A 85 -6.09 1.38 1.85
N VAL A 86 -4.83 1.75 2.03
CA VAL A 86 -4.28 3.00 1.52
C VAL A 86 -3.24 2.64 0.46
N VAL A 87 -3.42 3.19 -0.74
CA VAL A 87 -2.53 2.89 -1.87
C VAL A 87 -1.61 4.08 -2.09
N HIS A 88 -0.31 3.81 -2.17
CA HIS A 88 0.71 4.81 -2.43
C HIS A 88 1.34 4.51 -3.78
N VAL A 89 1.23 5.45 -4.71
CA VAL A 89 1.92 5.35 -6.00
C VAL A 89 3.00 6.42 -5.99
N MET A 90 4.25 5.99 -6.03
CA MET A 90 5.38 6.88 -5.78
C MET A 90 6.44 6.72 -6.87
N GLN A 91 7.09 7.83 -7.23
CA GLN A 91 8.26 7.73 -8.08
C GLN A 91 9.41 7.17 -7.24
N PRO A 92 10.35 6.44 -7.85
CA PRO A 92 11.37 5.71 -7.09
C PRO A 92 12.19 6.57 -6.12
N THR A 93 12.55 7.78 -6.52
CA THR A 93 13.32 8.67 -5.66
C THR A 93 12.55 9.03 -4.40
N ILE A 94 11.27 9.32 -4.56
CA ILE A 94 10.40 9.67 -3.45
C ILE A 94 10.19 8.44 -2.55
N ARG A 95 9.96 7.29 -3.16
CA ARG A 95 9.76 6.05 -2.42
C ARG A 95 10.97 5.72 -1.55
N GLN A 96 12.16 5.87 -2.11
CA GLN A 96 13.38 5.59 -1.38
C GLN A 96 13.60 6.60 -0.25
N TYR A 97 13.33 7.87 -0.50
CA TYR A 97 13.54 8.91 0.49
C TYR A 97 12.67 8.74 1.72
N TYR A 98 11.37 8.50 1.52
CA TYR A 98 10.43 8.37 2.63
C TYR A 98 10.43 6.98 3.23
N ASN A 99 10.74 5.97 2.43
CA ASN A 99 10.90 4.59 2.89
C ASN A 99 9.75 4.10 3.78
N LEU A 100 8.54 4.17 3.24
CA LEU A 100 7.35 3.73 3.97
C LEU A 100 7.43 2.26 4.34
N GLU A 101 8.13 1.48 3.54
CA GLU A 101 8.28 0.05 3.76
C GLU A 101 9.02 -0.25 5.06
N GLU A 102 9.99 0.58 5.41
CA GLU A 102 10.68 0.40 6.68
C GLU A 102 9.77 0.77 7.84
N LEU A 103 9.02 1.86 7.69
CA LEU A 103 8.12 2.31 8.74
C LEU A 103 6.97 1.33 8.97
N TRP A 104 6.33 0.88 7.89
CA TRP A 104 5.13 0.06 7.97
C TRP A 104 5.37 -1.42 7.73
N GLY A 105 6.56 -1.81 7.32
CA GLY A 105 6.89 -3.18 6.99
C GLY A 105 7.31 -4.03 8.16
N GLN A 106 7.06 -3.58 9.40
CA GLN A 106 7.41 -4.36 10.55
C GLN A 106 6.56 -5.63 10.62
N PRO A 107 7.18 -6.75 10.93
CA PRO A 107 6.44 -8.00 10.92
C PRO A 107 5.38 -8.01 12.01
N GLU A 108 4.29 -8.66 11.66
CA GLU A 108 3.24 -8.91 12.61
C GLU A 108 3.80 -9.73 13.79
N PRO A 109 3.45 -9.39 15.02
CA PRO A 109 3.91 -10.19 16.16
C PRO A 109 3.46 -11.62 15.99
N LYS A 110 4.41 -12.54 16.00
CA LYS A 110 4.07 -13.93 15.86
C LYS A 110 3.52 -14.45 17.15
N LYS A 111 2.56 -15.31 17.03
CA LYS A 111 2.12 -16.01 18.19
C LYS A 111 3.28 -16.81 18.73
N PRO A 112 3.42 -16.84 20.02
CA PRO A 112 4.49 -17.64 20.60
C PRO A 112 4.27 -19.06 20.15
N ARG A 113 5.16 -19.52 19.34
CA ARG A 113 5.18 -20.87 19.05
C ARG A 113 6.36 -21.28 19.63
N ALA A 114 6.26 -21.58 20.12
CA ALA A 114 7.39 -21.95 20.57
C ALA A 114 8.58 -21.49 19.96
N ARG A 115 8.69 -20.88 19.90
CA ARG A 115 9.58 -20.34 19.34
C ARG A 115 10.35 -19.86 19.38
N LYS A 116 10.84 -19.70 19.41
CA LYS A 116 11.56 -19.13 19.10
C LYS A 116 12.01 -18.26 19.06
N LYS A 117 12.41 -17.98 19.36
CA LYS A 117 12.77 -17.04 19.18
C LYS A 117 13.01 -16.08 19.22
N ALA A 118 13.18 -15.94 19.52
CA ALA A 118 13.19 -14.96 19.35
C ALA A 118 13.44 -14.08 19.26
N ALA A 119 13.59 -13.98 19.42
CA ALA A 119 13.54 -13.04 19.18
C ALA A 119 13.56 -12.11 19.14
N PRO A 120 13.76 -11.92 19.36
CA PRO A 120 13.63 -10.84 19.17
C PRO A 120 13.66 -9.95 19.03
N SER A 121 13.74 -10.00 19.06
CA SER A 121 13.47 -9.20 18.69
C SER A 121 13.22 -8.53 18.47
N GLN A 122 13.37 -8.59 18.73
CA GLN A 122 12.95 -8.02 18.38
C GLN A 122 12.57 -7.35 18.41
N ALA A 123 12.69 -7.41 18.80
CA ALA A 123 12.09 -6.84 18.69
C ALA A 123 11.90 -6.18 18.68
N ALA A 124 12.10 -6.08 18.96
CA ALA A 124 11.68 -5.54 18.70
C ALA A 124 11.38 -5.07 18.60
N ALA A 125 11.53 -5.03 18.83
CA ALA A 125 11.09 -4.74 18.41
C ALA A 125 10.74 -4.53 18.45
N GLY A 126 10.65 -4.53 18.68
CA GLY A 126 10.22 -4.46 18.39
C GLY A 126 10.03 -4.42 18.45
#